data_be875344f22ae703603ddebd27646b50
#
_entry.id   be875344f22ae703603ddebd27646b50
#
_cell.length_a   1.000
_cell.length_b   1.000
_cell.length_c   1.000
_cell.angle_alpha   90.00
_cell.angle_beta   90.00
_cell.angle_gamma   90.00
#
_symmetry.space_group_name_H-M   'P 1'
#
loop_
_entity.id
_entity.type
_entity.pdbx_description
1 polymer ?
#
loop_
_entity_poly.entity_id
_entity_poly.type
_entity_poly.pdbx_seq_one_letter_code
_entity_poly.pdbx_strand_id
1 'polypeptide(L)'
;MQPYSEGTFDDVAKYKFEQTEDDLEAAKLLLEAGKYKAANNRAYYSCFHAIDAVLAKEPVAFKKHKDTLSYFNKNYVHTEIFPRDIGRKISRLEIIRHKSDYDTFYIASKEDAAEQVSVAEEVIDLVRKYLELNN
;
A
#
# COMPACT_ATOMS: atom_id res chain seq x y z
N MET A 1 -24.15 -19.77 16.78
CA MET A 1 -22.98 -19.41 16.06
C MET A 1 -22.88 -17.94 15.85
N GLN A 2 -21.77 -17.43 15.96
CA GLN A 2 -21.64 -16.06 15.92
C GLN A 2 -20.41 -15.65 15.26
N PRO A 3 -20.41 -15.69 14.01
CA PRO A 3 -19.22 -15.54 13.23
C PRO A 3 -18.60 -14.16 13.31
N TYR A 4 -19.32 -13.20 13.82
CA TYR A 4 -18.75 -11.87 13.82
C TYR A 4 -17.78 -11.61 14.94
N SER A 5 -17.76 -12.44 15.95
CA SER A 5 -16.90 -12.17 17.08
C SER A 5 -15.52 -12.73 16.95
N GLU A 6 -15.35 -13.76 16.11
CA GLU A 6 -14.03 -14.36 15.94
C GLU A 6 -13.57 -14.23 14.55
N GLY A 7 -12.30 -14.14 14.33
CA GLY A 7 -11.71 -14.03 13.03
C GLY A 7 -12.04 -12.74 12.31
N THR A 8 -12.81 -11.84 12.96
CA THR A 8 -13.22 -10.61 12.31
C THR A 8 -12.04 -9.77 11.83
N PHE A 9 -10.99 -9.65 12.66
CA PHE A 9 -9.81 -8.89 12.26
C PHE A 9 -9.03 -9.61 11.17
N ASP A 10 -8.95 -10.93 11.24
CA ASP A 10 -8.29 -11.71 10.19
C ASP A 10 -9.06 -11.63 8.89
N ASP A 11 -10.39 -11.66 8.96
CA ASP A 11 -11.24 -11.55 7.77
C ASP A 11 -11.12 -10.17 7.13
N VAL A 12 -11.07 -9.10 7.94
CA VAL A 12 -10.88 -7.74 7.45
C VAL A 12 -9.52 -7.58 6.79
N ALA A 13 -8.47 -8.09 7.44
CA ALA A 13 -7.12 -8.04 6.90
C ALA A 13 -7.04 -8.77 5.55
N LYS A 14 -7.66 -9.94 5.48
CA LYS A 14 -7.69 -10.75 4.27
C LYS A 14 -8.42 -10.02 3.14
N TYR A 15 -9.56 -9.42 3.44
CA TYR A 15 -10.33 -8.67 2.45
C TYR A 15 -9.52 -7.47 1.93
N LYS A 16 -8.90 -6.72 2.82
CA LYS A 16 -8.06 -5.58 2.43
C LYS A 16 -6.89 -6.03 1.58
N PHE A 17 -6.33 -7.17 1.90
CA PHE A 17 -5.21 -7.71 1.14
C PHE A 17 -5.65 -8.16 -0.26
N GLU A 18 -6.85 -8.71 -0.40
CA GLU A 18 -7.39 -9.04 -1.72
C GLU A 18 -7.56 -7.78 -2.57
N GLN A 19 -8.02 -6.67 -1.98
CA GLN A 19 -8.11 -5.40 -2.68
C GLN A 19 -6.73 -4.90 -3.11
N THR A 20 -5.73 -5.12 -2.27
CA THR A 20 -4.35 -4.79 -2.57
C THR A 20 -3.88 -5.49 -3.85
N GLU A 21 -4.17 -6.76 -3.99
CA GLU A 21 -3.77 -7.54 -5.16
C GLU A 21 -4.49 -7.07 -6.42
N ASP A 22 -5.78 -6.74 -6.31
CA ASP A 22 -6.54 -6.19 -7.42
C ASP A 22 -5.99 -4.84 -7.87
N ASP A 23 -5.64 -3.97 -6.93
CA ASP A 23 -5.07 -2.67 -7.25
C ASP A 23 -3.70 -2.80 -7.90
N LEU A 24 -2.89 -3.74 -7.44
CA LEU A 24 -1.58 -3.96 -8.05
C LEU A 24 -1.71 -4.47 -9.49
N GLU A 25 -2.63 -5.38 -9.72
CA GLU A 25 -2.89 -5.86 -11.08
C GLU A 25 -3.33 -4.72 -11.98
N ALA A 26 -4.23 -3.86 -11.50
CA ALA A 26 -4.67 -2.68 -12.23
C ALA A 26 -3.49 -1.75 -12.53
N ALA A 27 -2.59 -1.54 -11.56
CA ALA A 27 -1.43 -0.70 -11.76
C ALA A 27 -0.53 -1.24 -12.87
N LYS A 28 -0.32 -2.55 -12.89
CA LYS A 28 0.50 -3.21 -13.92
C LYS A 28 -0.12 -3.07 -15.31
N LEU A 29 -1.43 -3.27 -15.42
CA LEU A 29 -2.15 -3.12 -16.68
C LEU A 29 -2.09 -1.68 -17.19
N LEU A 30 -2.25 -0.70 -16.30
CA LEU A 30 -2.18 0.70 -16.67
C LEU A 30 -0.78 1.11 -17.11
N LEU A 31 0.24 0.55 -16.46
CA LEU A 31 1.63 0.78 -16.85
C LEU A 31 1.87 0.28 -18.29
N GLU A 32 1.43 -0.93 -18.60
CA GLU A 32 1.57 -1.49 -19.92
C GLU A 32 0.83 -0.68 -20.97
N ALA A 33 -0.33 -0.11 -20.59
CA ALA A 33 -1.14 0.70 -21.50
C ALA A 33 -0.60 2.13 -21.67
N GLY A 34 0.49 2.48 -20.99
CA GLY A 34 1.06 3.83 -21.08
C GLY A 34 0.29 4.87 -20.27
N LYS A 35 -0.55 4.44 -19.35
CA LYS A 35 -1.34 5.34 -18.49
C LYS A 35 -0.59 5.58 -17.18
N TYR A 36 0.48 6.36 -17.26
CA TYR A 36 1.47 6.45 -16.16
C TYR A 36 0.93 7.13 -14.90
N LYS A 37 0.16 8.22 -15.04
CA LYS A 37 -0.43 8.85 -13.86
C LYS A 37 -1.41 7.92 -13.15
N ALA A 38 -2.23 7.22 -13.93
CA ALA A 38 -3.18 6.26 -13.38
C ALA A 38 -2.47 5.07 -12.74
N ALA A 39 -1.37 4.62 -13.34
CA ALA A 39 -0.55 3.54 -12.77
C ALA A 39 0.02 3.97 -11.42
N ASN A 40 0.53 5.20 -11.31
CA ASN A 40 1.06 5.75 -10.05
C ASN A 40 -0.03 5.78 -8.98
N ASN A 41 -1.23 6.19 -9.35
CA ASN A 41 -2.36 6.22 -8.42
C ASN A 41 -2.66 4.81 -7.88
N ARG A 42 -2.79 3.84 -8.77
CA ARG A 42 -3.11 2.47 -8.35
C ARG A 42 -1.98 1.82 -7.57
N ALA A 43 -0.73 2.09 -7.93
CA ALA A 43 0.42 1.58 -7.18
C ALA A 43 0.39 2.08 -5.74
N TYR A 44 0.12 3.37 -5.55
CA TYR A 44 0.00 3.92 -4.20
C TYR A 44 -1.11 3.25 -3.40
N TYR A 45 -2.31 3.13 -3.99
CA TYR A 45 -3.43 2.56 -3.27
C TYR A 45 -3.27 1.07 -2.98
N SER A 46 -2.60 0.33 -3.86
CA SER A 46 -2.29 -1.07 -3.57
C SER A 46 -1.40 -1.17 -2.33
N CYS A 47 -0.41 -0.30 -2.24
CA CYS A 47 0.48 -0.23 -1.08
C CYS A 47 -0.28 0.20 0.18
N PHE A 48 -1.11 1.23 0.06
CA PHE A 48 -1.89 1.74 1.19
C PHE A 48 -2.82 0.66 1.76
N HIS A 49 -3.51 -0.08 0.90
CA HIS A 49 -4.39 -1.16 1.35
C HIS A 49 -3.61 -2.30 2.00
N ALA A 50 -2.39 -2.56 1.53
CA ALA A 50 -1.53 -3.55 2.17
C ALA A 50 -1.17 -3.13 3.60
N ILE A 51 -0.80 -1.85 3.77
CA ILE A 51 -0.50 -1.30 5.09
C ILE A 51 -1.73 -1.37 5.99
N ASP A 52 -2.89 -1.03 5.44
CA ASP A 52 -4.15 -1.10 6.17
C ASP A 52 -4.45 -2.52 6.64
N ALA A 53 -4.10 -3.52 5.83
CA ALA A 53 -4.26 -4.92 6.21
C ALA A 53 -3.37 -5.27 7.41
N VAL A 54 -2.14 -4.76 7.44
CA VAL A 54 -1.25 -4.96 8.58
C VAL A 54 -1.85 -4.36 9.84
N LEU A 55 -2.44 -3.17 9.74
CA LEU A 55 -2.99 -2.45 10.89
C LEU A 55 -4.38 -2.90 11.30
N ALA A 56 -4.98 -3.83 10.56
CA ALA A 56 -6.37 -4.23 10.83
C ALA A 56 -6.58 -4.79 12.23
N LYS A 57 -5.54 -5.37 12.83
CA LYS A 57 -5.62 -5.93 14.19
C LYS A 57 -5.25 -4.93 15.28
N GLU A 58 -4.76 -3.75 14.89
CA GLU A 58 -4.38 -2.73 15.85
C GLU A 58 -5.62 -2.01 16.38
N PRO A 59 -5.63 -1.59 17.65
CA PRO A 59 -6.77 -0.88 18.21
C PRO A 59 -6.77 0.59 17.81
N VAL A 60 -6.47 0.90 16.57
CA VAL A 60 -6.42 2.26 16.05
C VAL A 60 -7.13 2.33 14.72
N ALA A 61 -7.68 3.48 14.43
CA ALA A 61 -8.29 3.78 13.14
C ALA A 61 -8.03 5.25 12.83
N PHE A 62 -7.62 5.51 11.61
CA PHE A 62 -7.26 6.85 11.18
C PHE A 62 -8.14 7.28 10.01
N LYS A 63 -8.57 8.53 10.04
CA LYS A 63 -9.35 9.11 8.95
C LYS A 63 -8.48 9.58 7.80
N LYS A 64 -7.24 9.98 8.10
CA LYS A 64 -6.33 10.51 7.09
C LYS A 64 -5.25 9.48 6.74
N HIS A 65 -4.98 9.34 5.45
CA HIS A 65 -3.91 8.45 4.99
C HIS A 65 -2.56 8.80 5.62
N LYS A 66 -2.29 10.10 5.77
CA LYS A 66 -1.06 10.56 6.38
C LYS A 66 -0.85 9.96 7.77
N ASP A 67 -1.90 9.90 8.57
CA ASP A 67 -1.81 9.38 9.93
C ASP A 67 -1.61 7.86 9.93
N THR A 68 -2.27 7.16 9.03
CA THR A 68 -2.06 5.73 8.84
C THR A 68 -0.61 5.43 8.49
N LEU A 69 -0.06 6.16 7.52
CA LEU A 69 1.32 5.94 7.08
C LEU A 69 2.33 6.30 8.16
N SER A 70 2.06 7.36 8.94
CA SER A 70 2.92 7.74 10.05
C SER A 70 2.95 6.68 11.14
N TYR A 71 1.79 6.12 11.47
CA TYR A 71 1.70 5.06 12.46
C TYR A 71 2.48 3.82 12.00
N PHE A 72 2.30 3.43 10.75
CA PHE A 72 3.00 2.30 10.18
C PHE A 72 4.52 2.52 10.22
N ASN A 73 4.95 3.69 9.79
CA ASN A 73 6.37 4.01 9.78
C ASN A 73 6.99 3.95 11.17
N LYS A 74 6.31 4.53 12.16
CA LYS A 74 6.81 4.56 13.53
C LYS A 74 6.86 3.17 14.16
N ASN A 75 5.82 2.38 13.98
CA ASN A 75 5.65 1.14 14.74
C ASN A 75 6.11 -0.11 14.00
N TYR A 76 6.31 -0.04 12.69
CA TYR A 76 6.66 -1.20 11.88
C TYR A 76 7.96 -1.02 11.08
N VAL A 77 8.29 0.21 10.70
CA VAL A 77 9.50 0.47 9.92
C VAL A 77 10.66 0.86 10.82
N HIS A 78 10.47 1.84 11.71
CA HIS A 78 11.51 2.26 12.65
C HIS A 78 11.93 1.14 13.58
N THR A 79 11.02 0.23 13.87
CA THR A 79 11.27 -0.94 14.71
C THR A 79 11.88 -2.11 13.93
N GLU A 80 12.06 -1.93 12.63
CA GLU A 80 12.65 -2.92 11.72
C GLU A 80 11.84 -4.21 11.58
N ILE A 81 10.54 -4.19 11.90
CA ILE A 81 9.64 -5.27 11.53
C ILE A 81 9.58 -5.36 10.00
N PHE A 82 9.57 -4.19 9.34
CA PHE A 82 9.77 -4.08 7.91
C PHE A 82 11.11 -3.38 7.64
N PRO A 83 11.76 -3.63 6.49
CA PRO A 83 13.04 -3.01 6.18
C PRO A 83 12.99 -1.48 6.26
N ARG A 84 14.06 -0.86 6.74
CA ARG A 84 14.06 0.58 6.97
C ARG A 84 13.91 1.41 5.70
N ASP A 85 14.42 0.93 4.57
CA ASP A 85 14.31 1.66 3.31
C ASP A 85 12.87 1.71 2.78
N ILE A 86 11.99 0.85 3.27
CA ILE A 86 10.58 0.85 2.87
C ILE A 86 9.89 2.17 3.22
N GLY A 87 10.25 2.77 4.35
CA GLY A 87 9.66 4.05 4.74
C GLY A 87 9.89 5.14 3.70
N ARG A 88 11.11 5.24 3.18
CA ARG A 88 11.44 6.21 2.15
C ARG A 88 10.70 5.90 0.85
N LYS A 89 10.64 4.64 0.49
CA LYS A 89 9.96 4.21 -0.74
C LYS A 89 8.47 4.50 -0.70
N ILE A 90 7.83 4.27 0.44
CA ILE A 90 6.41 4.58 0.64
C ILE A 90 6.16 6.08 0.56
N SER A 91 7.04 6.88 1.18
CA SER A 91 6.93 8.35 1.09
C SER A 91 6.99 8.83 -0.35
N ARG A 92 7.86 8.23 -1.15
CA ARG A 92 7.96 8.59 -2.57
C ARG A 92 6.71 8.19 -3.34
N LEU A 93 6.15 7.01 -3.05
CA LEU A 93 4.87 6.60 -3.64
C LEU A 93 3.78 7.64 -3.38
N GLU A 94 3.71 8.14 -2.15
CA GLU A 94 2.71 9.13 -1.77
C GLU A 94 2.93 10.45 -2.53
N ILE A 95 4.16 10.91 -2.62
CA ILE A 95 4.50 12.14 -3.32
C ILE A 95 4.15 12.03 -4.81
N ILE A 96 4.54 10.94 -5.44
CA ILE A 96 4.30 10.74 -6.87
C ILE A 96 2.80 10.61 -7.16
N ARG A 97 2.07 9.92 -6.31
CA ARG A 97 0.61 9.80 -6.45
C ARG A 97 -0.04 11.19 -6.34
N HIS A 98 0.37 11.97 -5.35
CA HIS A 98 -0.19 13.30 -5.16
C HIS A 98 0.05 14.19 -6.38
N LYS A 99 1.27 14.17 -6.93
CA LYS A 99 1.58 14.91 -8.15
C LYS A 99 0.77 14.41 -9.32
N SER A 100 0.62 13.11 -9.45
CA SER A 100 -0.14 12.49 -10.56
C SER A 100 -1.61 12.89 -10.54
N ASP A 101 -2.19 13.01 -9.35
CA ASP A 101 -3.62 13.31 -9.20
C ASP A 101 -3.92 14.80 -9.22
N TYR A 102 -3.03 15.63 -8.69
CA TYR A 102 -3.36 17.04 -8.40
C TYR A 102 -2.46 18.07 -9.07
N ASP A 103 -1.29 17.70 -9.56
CA ASP A 103 -0.40 18.68 -10.21
C ASP A 103 -0.62 18.63 -11.71
N THR A 104 -1.31 19.67 -12.24
CA THR A 104 -1.64 19.77 -13.65
C THR A 104 -0.41 19.73 -14.56
N PHE A 105 0.70 20.25 -14.07
CA PHE A 105 1.92 20.35 -14.86
C PHE A 105 2.86 19.15 -14.72
N TYR A 106 2.54 18.22 -13.83
CA TYR A 106 3.36 17.06 -13.65
C TYR A 106 3.24 16.09 -14.83
N ILE A 107 4.37 15.69 -15.37
CA ILE A 107 4.41 14.69 -16.45
C ILE A 107 4.99 13.42 -15.86
N ALA A 108 4.15 12.39 -15.77
CA ALA A 108 4.58 11.10 -15.25
C ALA A 108 5.37 10.36 -16.33
N SER A 109 6.59 9.96 -16.01
CA SER A 109 7.42 9.20 -16.93
C SER A 109 7.14 7.71 -16.79
N LYS A 110 7.45 6.97 -17.86
CA LYS A 110 7.37 5.51 -17.83
C LYS A 110 8.30 4.95 -16.77
N GLU A 111 9.50 5.48 -16.67
CA GLU A 111 10.51 5.02 -15.72
C GLU A 111 10.04 5.20 -14.29
N ASP A 112 9.48 6.36 -13.96
CA ASP A 112 8.95 6.61 -12.62
C ASP A 112 7.78 5.70 -12.30
N ALA A 113 6.85 5.55 -13.25
CA ALA A 113 5.69 4.68 -13.03
C ALA A 113 6.11 3.23 -12.85
N ALA A 114 7.06 2.74 -13.65
CA ALA A 114 7.58 1.39 -13.51
C ALA A 114 8.22 1.19 -12.13
N GLU A 115 8.95 2.19 -11.64
CA GLU A 115 9.55 2.14 -10.31
C GLU A 115 8.49 2.08 -9.22
N GLN A 116 7.43 2.92 -9.32
CA GLN A 116 6.38 2.92 -8.32
C GLN A 116 5.63 1.59 -8.27
N VAL A 117 5.34 1.00 -9.41
CA VAL A 117 4.70 -0.32 -9.47
C VAL A 117 5.62 -1.38 -8.85
N SER A 118 6.92 -1.33 -9.13
CA SER A 118 7.89 -2.25 -8.55
C SER A 118 7.96 -2.12 -7.03
N VAL A 119 7.97 -0.89 -6.52
CA VAL A 119 7.98 -0.64 -5.07
C VAL A 119 6.70 -1.17 -4.43
N ALA A 120 5.54 -0.93 -5.07
CA ALA A 120 4.28 -1.46 -4.54
C ALA A 120 4.32 -2.98 -4.45
N GLU A 121 4.86 -3.63 -5.47
CA GLU A 121 5.00 -5.09 -5.46
C GLU A 121 5.91 -5.56 -4.31
N GLU A 122 7.00 -4.86 -4.08
CA GLU A 122 7.91 -5.15 -2.98
C GLU A 122 7.21 -5.04 -1.62
N VAL A 123 6.47 -3.96 -1.41
CA VAL A 123 5.73 -3.75 -0.16
C VAL A 123 4.68 -4.84 0.04
N ILE A 124 3.97 -5.18 -1.03
CA ILE A 124 2.94 -6.21 -0.97
C ILE A 124 3.52 -7.58 -0.62
N ASP A 125 4.67 -7.93 -1.20
CA ASP A 125 5.33 -9.19 -0.87
C ASP A 125 5.75 -9.24 0.60
N LEU A 126 6.27 -8.14 1.13
CA LEU A 126 6.64 -8.04 2.54
C LEU A 126 5.40 -8.16 3.44
N VAL A 127 4.31 -7.51 3.07
CA VAL A 127 3.07 -7.58 3.85
C VAL A 127 2.49 -9.00 3.81
N ARG A 128 2.51 -9.64 2.64
CA ARG A 128 2.03 -11.02 2.52
C ARG A 128 2.78 -11.93 3.49
N LYS A 129 4.11 -11.83 3.53
CA LYS A 129 4.92 -12.63 4.44
C LYS A 129 4.60 -12.31 5.90
N TYR A 130 4.45 -11.04 6.22
CA TYR A 130 4.11 -10.63 7.58
C TYR A 130 2.78 -11.21 8.02
N LEU A 131 1.76 -11.13 7.17
CA LEU A 131 0.42 -11.65 7.49
C LEU A 131 0.43 -13.17 7.65
N GLU A 132 1.19 -13.88 6.83
CA GLU A 132 1.32 -15.34 6.93
C GLU A 132 1.99 -15.76 8.25
N LEU A 133 3.02 -15.02 8.66
CA LEU A 133 3.75 -15.36 9.89
C LEU A 133 2.98 -14.99 11.15
N ASN A 134 2.03 -14.08 11.07
CA ASN A 134 1.32 -13.55 12.23
C ASN A 134 -0.16 -13.91 12.25
N ASN A 135 -0.55 -14.88 11.49
CA ASN A 135 -1.91 -15.37 11.46
C ASN A 135 -2.14 -16.50 12.46
#